data_4e3c338faf9a52b4a95d23ebd9fc36a6
#
_entry.id   4e3c338faf9a52b4a95d23ebd9fc36a6
#
_cell.length_a   1.000
_cell.length_b   1.000
_cell.length_c   1.000
_cell.angle_alpha   90.00
_cell.angle_beta   90.00
_cell.angle_gamma   90.00
#
_symmetry.space_group_name_H-M   'P 1'
#
loop_
_entity.id
_entity.type
_entity.pdbx_description
1 polymer ?
#
loop_
_entity_poly.entity_id
_entity_poly.type
_entity_poly.pdbx_seq_one_letter_code
_entity_poly.pdbx_strand_id
1 'polypeptide(L)' 'MKTEICFDCYRIMEKREEHRENNYSVFWICESCGKRKYDEHDQLKIN' A
#
# COMPACT_ATOMS: atom_id res chain seq x y z
N MET A 1 4.45 -12.05 9.43
CA MET A 1 4.51 -10.83 8.64
C MET A 1 3.60 -10.89 7.46
N LYS A 2 3.04 -9.76 7.11
CA LYS A 2 2.12 -9.72 5.98
C LYS A 2 2.86 -9.33 4.72
N THR A 3 2.57 -10.00 3.65
CA THR A 3 3.20 -9.70 2.38
C THR A 3 2.12 -9.63 1.31
N GLU A 4 2.21 -8.64 0.44
CA GLU A 4 1.26 -8.51 -0.66
C GLU A 4 1.96 -8.84 -1.97
N ILE A 5 1.20 -9.43 -2.86
CA ILE A 5 1.75 -9.82 -4.14
C ILE A 5 0.92 -9.19 -5.24
N CYS A 6 1.58 -8.63 -6.23
CA CYS A 6 0.90 -8.04 -7.36
C CYS A 6 0.40 -9.16 -8.27
N PHE A 7 -0.91 -9.17 -8.50
CA PHE A 7 -1.48 -10.25 -9.30
C PHE A 7 -1.16 -10.10 -10.78
N ASP A 8 -0.73 -8.93 -11.20
CA ASP A 8 -0.39 -8.75 -12.61
C ASP A 8 1.04 -9.18 -12.90
N CYS A 9 1.94 -8.90 -11.98
CA CYS A 9 3.35 -9.18 -12.19
C CYS A 9 3.81 -10.38 -11.39
N TYR A 10 3.03 -10.81 -10.42
CA TYR A 10 3.38 -11.91 -9.54
C TYR A 10 4.69 -11.63 -8.81
N ARG A 11 4.85 -10.37 -8.42
CA ARG A 11 6.02 -9.99 -7.67
C ARG A 11 5.60 -9.47 -6.31
N ILE A 12 6.52 -9.54 -5.37
CA ILE A 12 6.25 -9.06 -4.03
C ILE A 12 6.17 -7.55 -4.05
N MET A 13 5.12 -7.00 -3.50
CA MET A 13 4.96 -5.57 -3.45
C MET A 13 5.69 -5.02 -2.24
N GLU A 14 5.99 -3.74 -2.28
CA GLU A 14 6.73 -3.09 -1.22
C GLU A 14 5.79 -2.19 -0.44
N LYS A 15 5.88 -2.24 0.86
CA LYS A 15 5.03 -1.41 1.71
C LYS A 15 5.61 -0.02 1.80
N ARG A 16 4.78 0.98 1.58
CA ARG A 16 5.18 2.37 1.67
C ARG A 16 4.22 3.13 2.53
N GLU A 17 4.69 4.19 3.13
CA GLU A 17 3.88 5.04 3.97
C GLU A 17 3.99 6.47 3.47
N GLU A 18 2.87 7.17 3.50
CA GLU A 18 2.82 8.54 3.06
C GLU A 18 2.26 9.39 4.17
N HIS A 19 3.02 10.36 4.64
CA HIS A 19 2.60 11.23 5.73
C HIS A 19 2.31 12.61 5.19
N ARG A 20 1.15 13.12 5.52
CA ARG A 20 0.77 14.46 5.15
C ARG A 20 0.32 15.19 6.39
N GLU A 21 0.07 16.48 6.25
CA GLU A 21 -0.28 17.27 7.41
C GLU A 21 -1.41 16.68 8.21
N ASN A 22 -2.48 16.31 7.53
CA ASN A 22 -3.64 15.79 8.23
C ASN A 22 -3.97 14.38 7.83
N ASN A 23 -3.12 13.76 7.03
CA ASN A 23 -3.43 12.44 6.52
C ASN A 23 -2.26 11.49 6.65
N TYR A 24 -2.57 10.22 6.77
CA TYR A 24 -1.55 9.22 6.85
C TYR A 24 -2.07 8.02 6.09
N SER A 25 -1.32 7.58 5.10
CA SER A 25 -1.73 6.47 4.25
C SER A 25 -0.67 5.41 4.20
N VAL A 26 -1.09 4.16 4.18
CA VAL A 26 -0.19 3.05 4.03
C VAL A 26 -0.64 2.28 2.80
N PHE A 27 0.27 1.98 1.93
CA PHE A 27 -0.09 1.24 0.72
C PHE A 27 1.07 0.37 0.28
N TRP A 28 0.74 -0.57 -0.59
CA TRP A 28 1.73 -1.47 -1.18
C TRP A 28 1.86 -1.11 -2.64
N ILE A 29 3.07 -1.09 -3.13
CA ILE A 29 3.32 -0.71 -4.51
C ILE A 29 4.16 -1.77 -5.20
N CYS A 30 3.79 -2.07 -6.43
CA CYS A 30 4.56 -2.97 -7.25
C CYS A 30 5.48 -2.12 -8.11
N GLU A 31 6.76 -2.23 -7.88
CA GLU A 31 7.71 -1.40 -8.61
C GLU A 31 7.79 -1.78 -10.08
N SER A 32 7.34 -2.96 -10.39
CA SER A 32 7.44 -3.43 -11.76
C SER A 32 6.40 -2.76 -12.65
N CYS A 33 5.17 -2.68 -12.19
CA CYS A 33 4.11 -2.11 -13.00
C CYS A 33 3.52 -0.84 -12.41
N GLY A 34 3.91 -0.48 -11.20
CA GLY A 34 3.43 0.75 -10.59
C GLY A 34 2.06 0.64 -9.94
N LYS A 35 1.51 -0.54 -9.87
CA LYS A 35 0.20 -0.70 -9.30
C LYS A 35 0.26 -0.52 -7.80
N ARG A 36 -0.76 0.08 -7.22
CA ARG A 36 -0.81 0.32 -5.79
C ARG A 36 -2.01 -0.36 -5.17
N LYS A 37 -1.84 -0.78 -3.92
CA LYS A 37 -2.92 -1.40 -3.18
C LYS A 37 -2.95 -0.76 -1.81
N TYR A 38 -4.02 -0.06 -1.50
CA TYR A 38 -4.12 0.66 -0.25
C TYR A 38 -4.65 -0.24 0.85
N ASP A 39 -4.14 0.00 2.05
CA ASP A 39 -4.54 -0.79 3.21
C ASP A 39 -5.81 -0.19 3.78
N GLU A 40 -6.92 -0.86 3.60
CA GLU A 40 -8.19 -0.34 4.08
C GLU A 40 -8.22 -0.20 5.59
N HIS A 41 -7.49 -1.04 6.25
CA HIS A 41 -7.49 -1.03 7.70
C HIS A 41 -7.04 0.32 8.22
N ASP A 42 -6.05 0.91 7.58
CA ASP A 42 -5.57 2.19 8.03
C ASP A 42 -6.51 3.31 7.66
N GLN A 43 -7.24 3.16 6.58
CA GLN A 43 -8.12 4.22 6.17
C GLN A 43 -9.31 4.36 7.07
N LEU A 44 -9.65 3.31 7.78
CA LEU A 44 -10.79 3.38 8.66
C LEU A 44 -10.54 4.18 9.91
N LYS A 45 -9.34 4.52 10.18
CA LYS A 45 -9.04 5.22 11.37
C LYS A 45 -9.39 6.65 11.33
N ILE A 46 -9.74 7.11 10.24
CA ILE A 46 -10.02 8.46 10.18
C ILE A 46 -11.28 8.80 10.80
N ASN A 47 -11.58 9.46 11.38
CA ASN A 47 -12.81 9.85 11.88
C ASN A 47 -12.70 10.78 12.90
#